data_97ed0e8ecee1f14d828bec6d522479da
#
_entry.id   97ed0e8ecee1f14d828bec6d522479da
#
_cell.length_a   1.000
_cell.length_b   1.000
_cell.length_c   1.000
_cell.angle_alpha   90.00
_cell.angle_beta   90.00
_cell.angle_gamma   90.00
#
_symmetry.space_group_name_H-M   'P 1'
#
loop_
_entity.id
_entity.type
_entity.pdbx_description
1 polymer ?
#
loop_
_entity_poly.entity_id
_entity_poly.type
_entity_poly.pdbx_seq_one_letter_code
_entity_poly.pdbx_strand_id
1 'polypeptide(L)'
;MNSNQNRLLQSSVFPLFFLLIIWAVFYFDVTYKLNLHQYGLMPLSARGLIGIFTMPLLHGDLGHIASNSLPLLVLGICLFYFYREIAFKVFFISYISCGVLVWLFAQRDIHNSVHIGASGLIYALAGFLVVSGIIRKHKALFGISLLVIFLYGTIIWGVLPSEYQKAIHYIEDGKNISWEGHLFGFLTGVCLAYVYRKIGIQQPVYSWDINNDDDVDESNPYWLEGTEEENKPKDDTQQDAFKNTSDNPYTVNYTFIPKKDVE
;
A
#
# COMPACT_ATOMS: atom_id res chain seq x y z
N MET A 1 7.16 4.26 25.81
CA MET A 1 6.41 4.32 24.52
C MET A 1 5.91 2.93 24.19
N ASN A 2 4.65 2.80 23.78
CA ASN A 2 4.09 1.51 23.37
C ASN A 2 4.77 1.04 22.06
N SER A 3 4.86 -0.28 21.87
CA SER A 3 5.48 -0.90 20.66
C SER A 3 4.94 -0.34 19.34
N ASN A 4 3.64 -0.02 19.28
CA ASN A 4 3.01 0.59 18.11
C ASN A 4 3.43 2.03 17.86
N GLN A 5 3.69 2.82 18.90
CA GLN A 5 4.19 4.18 18.77
C GLN A 5 5.61 4.21 18.20
N ASN A 6 6.48 3.31 18.70
CA ASN A 6 7.83 3.16 18.17
C ASN A 6 7.82 2.74 16.68
N ARG A 7 6.92 1.82 16.32
CA ARG A 7 6.75 1.39 14.93
C ARG A 7 6.30 2.53 14.02
N LEU A 8 5.34 3.34 14.44
CA LEU A 8 4.86 4.49 13.68
C LEU A 8 5.98 5.51 13.48
N LEU A 9 6.70 5.86 14.54
CA LEU A 9 7.83 6.79 14.46
C LEU A 9 8.91 6.29 13.50
N GLN A 10 9.33 5.03 13.59
CA GLN A 10 10.30 4.43 12.67
C GLN A 10 9.83 4.48 11.23
N SER A 11 8.55 4.24 10.98
CA SER A 11 7.96 4.28 9.65
C SER A 11 7.85 5.69 9.06
N SER A 12 7.85 6.72 9.90
CA SER A 12 7.78 8.12 9.48
C SER A 12 9.13 8.71 9.11
N VAL A 13 10.23 8.16 9.63
CA VAL A 13 11.58 8.77 9.48
C VAL A 13 11.95 8.96 8.02
N PHE A 14 11.88 7.91 7.21
CA PHE A 14 12.29 7.99 5.82
C PHE A 14 11.37 8.88 4.97
N PRO A 15 10.02 8.76 5.03
CA PRO A 15 9.13 9.66 4.31
C PRO A 15 9.32 11.15 4.68
N LEU A 16 9.51 11.46 5.97
CA LEU A 16 9.79 12.82 6.42
C LEU A 16 11.14 13.31 5.91
N PHE A 17 12.19 12.48 5.99
CA PHE A 17 13.50 12.83 5.46
C PHE A 17 13.46 13.10 3.96
N PHE A 18 12.78 12.25 3.18
CA PHE A 18 12.61 12.45 1.75
C PHE A 18 11.84 13.74 1.43
N LEU A 19 10.77 14.01 2.19
CA LEU A 19 10.01 15.25 2.06
C LEU A 19 10.85 16.48 2.38
N LEU A 20 11.69 16.42 3.42
CA LEU A 20 12.63 17.50 3.75
C LEU A 20 13.62 17.77 2.60
N ILE A 21 14.12 16.73 1.93
CA ILE A 21 14.97 16.90 0.74
C ILE A 21 14.23 17.66 -0.35
N ILE A 22 12.99 17.28 -0.66
CA ILE A 22 12.17 17.96 -1.69
C ILE A 22 12.00 19.44 -1.34
N TRP A 23 11.64 19.75 -0.09
CA TRP A 23 11.48 21.13 0.36
C TRP A 23 12.81 21.91 0.37
N ALA A 24 13.92 21.28 0.73
CA ALA A 24 15.23 21.91 0.67
C ALA A 24 15.61 22.25 -0.79
N VAL A 25 15.43 21.31 -1.72
CA VAL A 25 15.67 21.55 -3.16
C VAL A 25 14.83 22.72 -3.67
N PHE A 26 13.55 22.73 -3.36
CA PHE A 26 12.63 23.81 -3.74
C PHE A 26 13.05 25.15 -3.12
N TYR A 27 13.38 25.17 -1.82
CA TYR A 27 13.84 26.38 -1.13
C TYR A 27 15.10 26.97 -1.79
N PHE A 28 16.11 26.13 -2.07
CA PHE A 28 17.32 26.58 -2.73
C PHE A 28 17.08 27.07 -4.15
N ASP A 29 16.22 26.37 -4.92
CA ASP A 29 15.88 26.77 -6.28
C ASP A 29 15.24 28.15 -6.32
N VAL A 30 14.24 28.40 -5.49
CA VAL A 30 13.51 29.68 -5.42
C VAL A 30 14.40 30.80 -4.88
N THR A 31 15.13 30.54 -3.78
CA THR A 31 15.92 31.57 -3.08
C THR A 31 17.10 32.05 -3.94
N TYR A 32 17.80 31.10 -4.56
CA TYR A 32 18.99 31.42 -5.36
C TYR A 32 18.73 31.50 -6.86
N LYS A 33 17.48 31.34 -7.29
CA LYS A 33 17.05 31.39 -8.71
C LYS A 33 17.85 30.44 -9.60
N LEU A 34 18.10 29.22 -9.11
CA LEU A 34 18.98 28.23 -9.75
C LEU A 34 18.39 27.67 -11.04
N ASN A 35 17.05 27.81 -11.23
CA ASN A 35 16.33 27.32 -12.40
C ASN A 35 16.51 25.81 -12.60
N LEU A 36 16.36 25.05 -11.47
CA LEU A 36 16.61 23.61 -11.45
C LEU A 36 15.62 22.82 -12.31
N HIS A 37 14.47 23.39 -12.68
CA HIS A 37 13.49 22.69 -13.51
C HIS A 37 14.08 22.28 -14.89
N GLN A 38 15.13 22.93 -15.37
CA GLN A 38 15.86 22.55 -16.59
C GLN A 38 16.48 21.14 -16.52
N TYR A 39 16.67 20.61 -15.31
CA TYR A 39 17.16 19.25 -15.05
C TYR A 39 16.03 18.24 -14.88
N GLY A 40 14.78 18.64 -15.11
CA GLY A 40 13.65 17.74 -15.14
C GLY A 40 13.72 16.76 -16.31
N LEU A 41 12.79 15.83 -16.35
CA LEU A 41 12.78 14.76 -17.34
C LEU A 41 12.21 15.26 -18.67
N MET A 42 12.95 15.03 -19.75
CA MET A 42 12.51 15.24 -21.13
C MET A 42 12.46 13.90 -21.86
N PRO A 43 11.30 13.49 -22.39
CA PRO A 43 11.16 12.23 -23.09
C PRO A 43 12.11 12.08 -24.28
N LEU A 44 12.69 10.89 -24.43
CA LEU A 44 13.55 10.49 -25.56
C LEU A 44 14.73 11.46 -25.82
N SER A 45 15.18 12.17 -24.80
CA SER A 45 16.30 13.12 -24.87
C SER A 45 17.45 12.71 -23.98
N ALA A 46 18.68 12.75 -24.48
CA ALA A 46 19.88 12.48 -23.67
C ALA A 46 19.98 13.45 -22.46
N ARG A 47 19.59 14.71 -22.63
CA ARG A 47 19.48 15.69 -21.54
C ARG A 47 18.46 15.28 -20.49
N GLY A 48 17.36 14.64 -20.91
CA GLY A 48 16.28 14.23 -20.03
C GLY A 48 16.61 13.01 -19.19
N LEU A 49 17.70 12.27 -19.45
CA LEU A 49 18.10 11.10 -18.66
C LEU A 49 18.38 11.44 -17.20
N ILE A 50 18.97 12.60 -16.91
CA ILE A 50 19.19 13.03 -15.53
C ILE A 50 17.84 13.22 -14.82
N GLY A 51 16.79 13.60 -15.56
CA GLY A 51 15.44 13.77 -15.05
C GLY A 51 14.84 12.50 -14.46
N ILE A 52 15.30 11.31 -14.84
CA ILE A 52 14.89 10.05 -14.21
C ILE A 52 15.13 10.11 -12.69
N PHE A 53 16.23 10.74 -12.28
CA PHE A 53 16.63 10.88 -10.86
C PHE A 53 16.16 12.18 -10.24
N THR A 54 16.06 13.26 -11.01
CA THR A 54 15.81 14.59 -10.46
C THR A 54 14.33 14.97 -10.50
N MET A 55 13.54 14.44 -11.44
CA MET A 55 12.13 14.78 -11.63
C MET A 55 11.31 14.79 -10.33
N PRO A 56 11.39 13.76 -9.44
CA PRO A 56 10.56 13.73 -8.23
C PRO A 56 11.01 14.75 -7.16
N LEU A 57 12.20 15.32 -7.29
CA LEU A 57 12.73 16.32 -6.36
C LEU A 57 12.38 17.74 -6.77
N LEU A 58 12.04 17.98 -8.04
CA LEU A 58 11.84 19.29 -8.61
C LEU A 58 10.37 19.69 -8.61
N HIS A 59 10.07 20.94 -8.25
CA HIS A 59 8.70 21.46 -8.21
C HIS A 59 8.67 22.87 -8.77
N GLY A 60 7.62 23.17 -9.57
CA GLY A 60 7.51 24.45 -10.28
C GLY A 60 7.04 25.61 -9.42
N ASP A 61 6.20 25.35 -8.41
CA ASP A 61 5.61 26.37 -7.56
C ASP A 61 5.23 25.80 -6.17
N LEU A 62 4.87 26.72 -5.27
CA LEU A 62 4.52 26.37 -3.89
C LEU A 62 3.25 25.51 -3.80
N GLY A 63 2.27 25.74 -4.66
CA GLY A 63 1.05 24.93 -4.72
C GLY A 63 1.35 23.49 -5.14
N HIS A 64 2.25 23.32 -6.12
CA HIS A 64 2.67 22.01 -6.60
C HIS A 64 3.39 21.19 -5.53
N ILE A 65 4.37 21.77 -4.83
CA ILE A 65 5.06 21.06 -3.75
C ILE A 65 4.14 20.78 -2.56
N ALA A 66 3.27 21.72 -2.18
CA ALA A 66 2.33 21.55 -1.08
C ALA A 66 1.32 20.43 -1.37
N SER A 67 0.76 20.38 -2.60
CA SER A 67 -0.19 19.33 -2.99
C SER A 67 0.43 17.93 -3.02
N ASN A 68 1.71 17.82 -3.31
CA ASN A 68 2.46 16.54 -3.27
C ASN A 68 2.86 16.13 -1.84
N SER A 69 3.03 17.09 -0.92
CA SER A 69 3.61 16.83 0.41
C SER A 69 2.78 15.88 1.25
N LEU A 70 1.49 16.16 1.40
CA LEU A 70 0.62 15.36 2.26
C LEU A 70 0.41 13.94 1.72
N PRO A 71 0.08 13.73 0.43
CA PRO A 71 -0.02 12.38 -0.14
C PRO A 71 1.29 11.58 -0.01
N LEU A 72 2.42 12.18 -0.34
CA LEU A 72 3.72 11.52 -0.26
C LEU A 72 4.04 11.07 1.18
N LEU A 73 3.79 11.93 2.16
CA LEU A 73 4.00 11.62 3.57
C LEU A 73 3.09 10.48 4.04
N VAL A 74 1.79 10.59 3.80
CA VAL A 74 0.80 9.62 4.29
C VAL A 74 1.01 8.26 3.62
N LEU A 75 1.10 8.22 2.29
CA LEU A 75 1.30 6.97 1.56
C LEU A 75 2.68 6.35 1.85
N GLY A 76 3.70 7.19 2.02
CA GLY A 76 5.03 6.76 2.45
C GLY A 76 4.97 6.10 3.83
N ILE A 77 4.36 6.75 4.83
CA ILE A 77 4.20 6.17 6.18
C ILE A 77 3.44 4.85 6.10
N CYS A 78 2.33 4.77 5.35
CA CYS A 78 1.58 3.54 5.16
C CYS A 78 2.46 2.43 4.56
N LEU A 79 3.26 2.74 3.54
CA LEU A 79 4.19 1.78 2.93
C LEU A 79 5.19 1.25 3.97
N PHE A 80 5.88 2.13 4.70
CA PHE A 80 6.92 1.74 5.67
C PHE A 80 6.34 1.09 6.92
N TYR A 81 5.09 1.38 7.28
CA TYR A 81 4.41 0.77 8.42
C TYR A 81 3.89 -0.64 8.11
N PHE A 82 3.22 -0.83 6.98
CA PHE A 82 2.55 -2.08 6.66
C PHE A 82 3.40 -3.05 5.82
N TYR A 83 4.38 -2.54 5.06
CA TYR A 83 5.18 -3.33 4.12
C TYR A 83 6.68 -3.24 4.39
N ARG A 84 7.07 -3.19 5.66
CA ARG A 84 8.44 -2.92 6.15
C ARG A 84 9.53 -3.69 5.39
N GLU A 85 9.31 -4.99 5.10
CA GLU A 85 10.29 -5.86 4.45
C GLU A 85 10.62 -5.44 3.02
N ILE A 86 9.66 -4.85 2.33
CA ILE A 86 9.76 -4.48 0.92
C ILE A 86 9.64 -2.97 0.68
N ALA A 87 9.44 -2.18 1.73
CA ALA A 87 9.15 -0.75 1.62
C ALA A 87 10.20 0.01 0.78
N PHE A 88 11.47 -0.18 1.09
CA PHE A 88 12.56 0.46 0.31
C PHE A 88 12.60 -0.03 -1.14
N LYS A 89 12.38 -1.33 -1.38
CA LYS A 89 12.35 -1.88 -2.74
C LYS A 89 11.21 -1.26 -3.53
N VAL A 90 10.00 -1.25 -2.97
CA VAL A 90 8.83 -0.66 -3.62
C VAL A 90 9.05 0.82 -3.88
N PHE A 91 9.55 1.56 -2.91
CA PHE A 91 9.80 3.00 -3.04
C PHE A 91 10.80 3.31 -4.16
N PHE A 92 12.01 2.73 -4.12
CA PHE A 92 13.04 3.04 -5.09
C PHE A 92 12.76 2.48 -6.48
N ILE A 93 12.15 1.29 -6.59
CA ILE A 93 11.73 0.78 -7.89
C ILE A 93 10.65 1.69 -8.47
N SER A 94 9.67 2.12 -7.69
CA SER A 94 8.65 3.08 -8.15
C SER A 94 9.27 4.39 -8.60
N TYR A 95 10.21 4.92 -7.84
CA TYR A 95 10.94 6.15 -8.16
C TYR A 95 11.62 6.09 -9.53
N ILE A 96 12.42 5.05 -9.76
CA ILE A 96 13.19 4.89 -10.98
C ILE A 96 12.31 4.47 -12.16
N SER A 97 11.42 3.48 -11.96
CA SER A 97 10.58 2.96 -13.05
C SER A 97 9.64 4.02 -13.60
N CYS A 98 9.06 4.86 -12.74
CA CYS A 98 8.22 5.98 -13.20
C CYS A 98 9.02 6.89 -14.12
N GLY A 99 10.23 7.32 -13.74
CA GLY A 99 11.08 8.15 -14.58
C GLY A 99 11.48 7.48 -15.89
N VAL A 100 11.88 6.20 -15.84
CA VAL A 100 12.25 5.44 -17.05
C VAL A 100 11.06 5.30 -18.00
N LEU A 101 9.88 4.98 -17.51
CA LEU A 101 8.69 4.82 -18.35
C LEU A 101 8.24 6.15 -18.96
N VAL A 102 8.28 7.25 -18.19
CA VAL A 102 8.03 8.59 -18.72
C VAL A 102 9.06 8.95 -19.80
N TRP A 103 10.34 8.65 -19.55
CA TRP A 103 11.38 8.95 -20.54
C TRP A 103 11.20 8.18 -21.84
N LEU A 104 10.77 6.90 -21.77
CA LEU A 104 10.60 6.02 -22.94
C LEU A 104 9.29 6.28 -23.69
N PHE A 105 8.20 6.55 -22.99
CA PHE A 105 6.85 6.44 -23.55
C PHE A 105 6.02 7.72 -23.49
N ALA A 106 6.41 8.74 -22.71
CA ALA A 106 5.67 9.99 -22.72
C ALA A 106 5.83 10.71 -24.05
N GLN A 107 4.78 11.43 -24.43
CA GLN A 107 4.80 12.18 -25.68
C GLN A 107 5.83 13.31 -25.61
N ARG A 108 6.63 13.41 -26.63
CA ARG A 108 7.55 14.53 -26.79
C ARG A 108 6.76 15.72 -27.35
N ASP A 109 6.41 16.64 -26.48
CA ASP A 109 5.76 17.88 -26.91
C ASP A 109 6.73 18.73 -27.75
N ILE A 110 6.16 19.41 -28.76
CA ILE A 110 6.89 20.30 -29.69
C ILE A 110 7.59 21.44 -28.91
N HIS A 111 7.08 21.79 -27.72
CA HIS A 111 7.61 22.83 -26.86
C HIS A 111 8.62 22.34 -25.81
N ASN A 112 9.21 21.11 -25.96
CA ASN A 112 10.16 20.52 -25.01
C ASN A 112 9.67 20.56 -23.56
N SER A 113 8.43 20.14 -23.31
CA SER A 113 7.88 20.10 -21.95
C SER A 113 8.74 19.24 -21.04
N VAL A 114 9.09 19.81 -19.90
CA VAL A 114 9.93 19.18 -18.89
C VAL A 114 9.01 18.62 -17.80
N HIS A 115 9.08 17.32 -17.55
CA HIS A 115 8.33 16.69 -16.47
C HIS A 115 9.06 16.86 -15.15
N ILE A 116 8.36 17.39 -14.15
CA ILE A 116 8.84 17.61 -12.75
C ILE A 116 7.74 17.23 -11.76
N GLY A 117 8.13 16.94 -10.54
CA GLY A 117 7.21 16.65 -9.43
C GLY A 117 7.24 15.21 -8.96
N ALA A 118 6.91 15.02 -7.67
CA ALA A 118 6.85 13.71 -7.02
C ALA A 118 5.54 12.94 -7.31
N SER A 119 4.64 13.51 -8.10
CA SER A 119 3.30 12.96 -8.31
C SER A 119 3.33 11.55 -8.90
N GLY A 120 4.20 11.25 -9.87
CA GLY A 120 4.33 9.90 -10.42
C GLY A 120 4.67 8.85 -9.35
N LEU A 121 5.54 9.19 -8.39
CA LEU A 121 5.83 8.35 -7.23
C LEU A 121 4.60 8.20 -6.33
N ILE A 122 3.85 9.28 -6.08
CA ILE A 122 2.61 9.25 -5.29
C ILE A 122 1.60 8.29 -5.91
N TYR A 123 1.40 8.34 -7.23
CA TYR A 123 0.52 7.43 -7.96
C TYR A 123 1.00 5.97 -7.87
N ALA A 124 2.33 5.74 -7.90
CA ALA A 124 2.88 4.40 -7.72
C ALA A 124 2.60 3.86 -6.31
N LEU A 125 2.81 4.67 -5.28
CA LEU A 125 2.51 4.28 -3.90
C LEU A 125 1.01 4.03 -3.69
N ALA A 126 0.14 4.89 -4.22
CA ALA A 126 -1.31 4.71 -4.16
C ALA A 126 -1.75 3.42 -4.86
N GLY A 127 -1.30 3.19 -6.10
CA GLY A 127 -1.59 1.96 -6.86
C GLY A 127 -1.10 0.71 -6.14
N PHE A 128 0.12 0.74 -5.57
CA PHE A 128 0.66 -0.37 -4.79
C PHE A 128 -0.19 -0.66 -3.55
N LEU A 129 -0.49 0.35 -2.73
CA LEU A 129 -1.23 0.17 -1.47
C LEU A 129 -2.65 -0.33 -1.73
N VAL A 130 -3.36 0.25 -2.70
CA VAL A 130 -4.73 -0.15 -3.05
C VAL A 130 -4.77 -1.59 -3.55
N VAL A 131 -3.99 -1.90 -4.58
CA VAL A 131 -4.04 -3.22 -5.23
C VAL A 131 -3.46 -4.31 -4.32
N SER A 132 -2.38 -4.02 -3.59
CA SER A 132 -1.79 -4.95 -2.64
C SER A 132 -2.75 -5.30 -1.50
N GLY A 133 -3.51 -4.32 -0.98
CA GLY A 133 -4.52 -4.58 0.06
C GLY A 133 -5.65 -5.48 -0.43
N ILE A 134 -6.10 -5.29 -1.67
CA ILE A 134 -7.14 -6.12 -2.29
C ILE A 134 -6.63 -7.55 -2.52
N ILE A 135 -5.44 -7.71 -3.12
CA ILE A 135 -4.88 -9.03 -3.46
C ILE A 135 -4.63 -9.87 -2.20
N ARG A 136 -4.14 -9.26 -1.13
CA ARG A 136 -3.77 -9.97 0.10
C ARG A 136 -4.96 -10.36 0.97
N LYS A 137 -6.16 -9.84 0.70
CA LYS A 137 -7.40 -10.10 1.46
C LYS A 137 -7.25 -9.91 2.98
N HIS A 138 -6.24 -9.14 3.42
CA HIS A 138 -5.99 -8.86 4.83
C HIS A 138 -6.79 -7.66 5.29
N LYS A 139 -7.63 -7.80 6.34
CA LYS A 139 -8.59 -6.77 6.78
C LYS A 139 -7.95 -5.39 6.98
N ALA A 140 -6.79 -5.31 7.66
CA ALA A 140 -6.11 -4.03 7.90
C ALA A 140 -5.58 -3.41 6.60
N LEU A 141 -5.01 -4.20 5.67
CA LEU A 141 -4.51 -3.71 4.39
C LEU A 141 -5.66 -3.30 3.47
N PHE A 142 -6.78 -4.02 3.51
CA PHE A 142 -8.00 -3.65 2.79
C PHE A 142 -8.57 -2.32 3.33
N GLY A 143 -8.58 -2.14 4.65
CA GLY A 143 -8.97 -0.87 5.27
C GLY A 143 -8.08 0.30 4.81
N ILE A 144 -6.77 0.10 4.69
CA ILE A 144 -5.84 1.11 4.13
C ILE A 144 -6.16 1.38 2.65
N SER A 145 -6.45 0.35 1.85
CA SER A 145 -6.86 0.53 0.46
C SER A 145 -8.09 1.42 0.34
N LEU A 146 -9.12 1.18 1.17
CA LEU A 146 -10.33 2.00 1.21
C LEU A 146 -10.02 3.44 1.66
N LEU A 147 -9.16 3.60 2.67
CA LEU A 147 -8.73 4.92 3.14
C LEU A 147 -8.01 5.70 2.03
N VAL A 148 -7.10 5.05 1.30
CA VAL A 148 -6.38 5.66 0.17
C VAL A 148 -7.35 6.06 -0.94
N ILE A 149 -8.31 5.19 -1.29
CA ILE A 149 -9.36 5.50 -2.28
C ILE A 149 -10.21 6.68 -1.81
N PHE A 150 -10.59 6.72 -0.54
CA PHE A 150 -11.44 7.78 0.02
C PHE A 150 -10.71 9.14 0.04
N LEU A 151 -9.47 9.18 0.53
CA LEU A 151 -8.70 10.43 0.65
C LEU A 151 -8.15 10.93 -0.68
N TYR A 152 -7.78 10.01 -1.55
CA TYR A 152 -7.05 10.32 -2.79
C TYR A 152 -7.73 9.78 -4.05
N GLY A 153 -9.00 9.38 -3.98
CA GLY A 153 -9.73 8.82 -5.12
C GLY A 153 -9.84 9.79 -6.30
N THR A 154 -9.86 11.09 -6.02
CA THR A 154 -9.83 12.13 -7.07
C THR A 154 -8.53 12.12 -7.89
N ILE A 155 -7.46 11.53 -7.36
CA ILE A 155 -6.20 11.31 -8.09
C ILE A 155 -6.43 10.55 -9.39
N ILE A 156 -7.44 9.67 -9.47
CA ILE A 156 -7.73 8.89 -10.68
C ILE A 156 -7.94 9.77 -11.92
N TRP A 157 -8.48 10.95 -11.75
CA TRP A 157 -8.67 11.91 -12.84
C TRP A 157 -7.36 12.42 -13.43
N GLY A 158 -6.31 12.47 -12.61
CA GLY A 158 -4.97 12.86 -13.05
C GLY A 158 -4.29 11.85 -13.99
N VAL A 159 -4.82 10.62 -14.11
CA VAL A 159 -4.33 9.58 -15.04
C VAL A 159 -4.89 9.77 -16.44
N LEU A 160 -5.96 10.55 -16.59
CA LEU A 160 -6.58 10.81 -17.90
C LEU A 160 -5.72 11.78 -18.74
N PRO A 161 -5.73 11.65 -20.07
CA PRO A 161 -5.12 12.64 -20.94
C PRO A 161 -5.62 14.06 -20.65
N SER A 162 -4.75 15.05 -20.84
CA SER A 162 -5.01 16.46 -20.48
C SER A 162 -6.29 17.02 -21.09
N GLU A 163 -6.67 16.58 -22.28
CA GLU A 163 -7.89 16.99 -22.97
C GLU A 163 -9.15 16.59 -22.20
N TYR A 164 -9.17 15.35 -21.67
CA TYR A 164 -10.27 14.89 -20.82
C TYR A 164 -10.29 15.59 -19.47
N GLN A 165 -9.10 15.85 -18.88
CA GLN A 165 -9.00 16.58 -17.63
C GLN A 165 -9.57 17.99 -17.73
N LYS A 166 -9.33 18.69 -18.85
CA LYS A 166 -9.93 19.99 -19.15
C LYS A 166 -11.44 19.89 -19.35
N ALA A 167 -11.89 18.88 -20.10
CA ALA A 167 -13.32 18.67 -20.36
C ALA A 167 -14.15 18.45 -19.07
N ILE A 168 -13.57 17.80 -18.05
CA ILE A 168 -14.21 17.58 -16.73
C ILE A 168 -13.86 18.66 -15.70
N HIS A 169 -13.24 19.77 -16.12
CA HIS A 169 -12.82 20.88 -15.24
C HIS A 169 -11.90 20.44 -14.08
N TYR A 170 -11.14 19.37 -14.26
CA TYR A 170 -10.16 18.90 -13.26
C TYR A 170 -8.90 19.78 -13.21
N ILE A 171 -8.50 20.33 -14.37
CA ILE A 171 -7.40 21.30 -14.50
C ILE A 171 -7.89 22.57 -15.19
N GLU A 172 -7.30 23.69 -14.78
CA GLU A 172 -7.55 24.98 -15.42
C GLU A 172 -6.85 25.06 -16.80
N ASP A 173 -7.42 25.84 -17.69
CA ASP A 173 -6.80 26.13 -18.99
C ASP A 173 -5.41 26.76 -18.79
N GLY A 174 -4.43 26.27 -19.54
CA GLY A 174 -3.04 26.72 -19.44
C GLY A 174 -2.18 25.98 -18.42
N LYS A 175 -2.75 25.14 -17.56
CA LYS A 175 -1.98 24.21 -16.71
C LYS A 175 -1.75 22.89 -17.43
N ASN A 176 -0.50 22.46 -17.50
CA ASN A 176 -0.11 21.15 -18.02
C ASN A 176 0.29 20.24 -16.85
N ILE A 177 -0.48 19.17 -16.68
CA ILE A 177 -0.16 18.09 -15.72
C ILE A 177 0.39 16.92 -16.54
N SER A 178 1.50 16.34 -16.09
CA SER A 178 2.06 15.13 -16.70
C SER A 178 1.20 13.92 -16.39
N TRP A 179 0.11 13.75 -17.14
CA TRP A 179 -0.79 12.60 -16.96
C TRP A 179 -0.09 11.26 -17.24
N GLU A 180 0.89 11.26 -18.16
CA GLU A 180 1.72 10.08 -18.46
C GLU A 180 2.53 9.66 -17.22
N GLY A 181 3.11 10.61 -16.49
CA GLY A 181 3.81 10.34 -15.25
C GLY A 181 2.91 9.71 -14.18
N HIS A 182 1.66 10.16 -14.11
CA HIS A 182 0.65 9.60 -13.23
C HIS A 182 0.26 8.18 -13.65
N LEU A 183 -0.03 7.95 -14.92
CA LEU A 183 -0.39 6.66 -15.48
C LEU A 183 0.73 5.64 -15.26
N PHE A 184 1.96 5.96 -15.66
CA PHE A 184 3.10 5.05 -15.52
C PHE A 184 3.45 4.81 -14.06
N GLY A 185 3.31 5.82 -13.19
CA GLY A 185 3.41 5.64 -11.76
C GLY A 185 2.40 4.61 -11.26
N PHE A 186 1.12 4.81 -11.54
CA PHE A 186 0.05 3.90 -11.11
C PHE A 186 0.27 2.46 -11.59
N LEU A 187 0.58 2.28 -12.87
CA LEU A 187 0.86 0.96 -13.45
C LEU A 187 2.06 0.29 -12.79
N THR A 188 3.12 1.05 -12.49
CA THR A 188 4.27 0.54 -11.73
C THR A 188 3.84 0.03 -10.34
N GLY A 189 3.02 0.80 -9.62
CA GLY A 189 2.50 0.39 -8.32
C GLY A 189 1.68 -0.90 -8.39
N VAL A 190 0.79 -1.02 -9.37
CA VAL A 190 0.00 -2.24 -9.63
C VAL A 190 0.89 -3.45 -9.90
N CYS A 191 1.88 -3.30 -10.78
CA CYS A 191 2.85 -4.37 -11.09
C CYS A 191 3.62 -4.81 -9.84
N LEU A 192 4.11 -3.86 -9.03
CA LEU A 192 4.83 -4.18 -7.80
C LEU A 192 3.93 -4.86 -6.76
N ALA A 193 2.66 -4.48 -6.66
CA ALA A 193 1.69 -5.15 -5.79
C ALA A 193 1.53 -6.62 -6.17
N TYR A 194 1.49 -6.92 -7.46
CA TYR A 194 1.42 -8.30 -7.96
C TYR A 194 2.73 -9.06 -7.73
N VAL A 195 3.89 -8.47 -8.04
CA VAL A 195 5.21 -9.09 -7.88
C VAL A 195 5.46 -9.45 -6.42
N TYR A 196 5.17 -8.51 -5.50
CA TYR A 196 5.42 -8.71 -4.07
C TYR A 196 4.23 -9.29 -3.29
N ARG A 197 3.20 -9.83 -3.95
CA ARG A 197 1.97 -10.30 -3.30
C ARG A 197 2.17 -11.37 -2.21
N LYS A 198 3.24 -12.13 -2.30
CA LYS A 198 3.54 -13.22 -1.35
C LYS A 198 4.48 -12.81 -0.20
N ILE A 199 5.02 -11.58 -0.20
CA ILE A 199 6.00 -11.13 0.79
C ILE A 199 5.35 -10.15 1.78
N GLY A 200 5.59 -10.34 3.08
CA GLY A 200 5.04 -9.52 4.16
C GLY A 200 3.69 -10.03 4.68
N ILE A 201 2.87 -9.15 5.24
CA ILE A 201 1.61 -9.51 5.90
C ILE A 201 0.67 -10.21 4.92
N GLN A 202 0.21 -11.40 5.29
CA GLN A 202 -0.78 -12.20 4.56
C GLN A 202 -2.08 -12.33 5.37
N GLN A 203 -3.14 -12.82 4.73
CA GLN A 203 -4.36 -13.19 5.45
C GLN A 203 -4.03 -14.29 6.47
N PRO A 204 -4.50 -14.17 7.74
CA PRO A 204 -4.38 -15.27 8.68
C PRO A 204 -5.18 -16.48 8.14
N VAL A 205 -4.53 -17.63 8.12
CA VAL A 205 -5.19 -18.89 7.78
C VAL A 205 -5.84 -19.42 9.08
N TYR A 206 -7.14 -19.56 9.08
CA TYR A 206 -7.87 -20.10 10.22
C TYR A 206 -8.04 -21.61 10.05
N SER A 207 -8.19 -22.34 11.16
CA SER A 207 -8.31 -23.81 11.13
C SER A 207 -9.49 -24.32 10.29
N TRP A 208 -10.56 -23.55 10.22
CA TRP A 208 -11.71 -23.86 9.37
C TRP A 208 -11.49 -23.62 7.87
N ASP A 209 -10.44 -22.84 7.50
CA ASP A 209 -10.06 -22.64 6.10
C ASP A 209 -9.19 -23.80 5.56
N ILE A 210 -8.65 -24.63 6.47
CA ILE A 210 -7.75 -25.76 6.14
C ILE A 210 -8.56 -27.03 5.88
N ASN A 211 -9.70 -27.17 6.54
CA ASN A 211 -10.60 -28.27 6.29
C ASN A 211 -11.34 -27.97 4.99
N ASN A 212 -10.79 -28.47 3.88
CA ASN A 212 -11.54 -28.56 2.63
C ASN A 212 -12.77 -29.41 2.93
N ASP A 213 -13.95 -28.92 2.51
CA ASP A 213 -15.24 -29.63 2.62
C ASP A 213 -15.25 -31.00 1.89
N ASP A 214 -14.10 -31.39 1.29
CA ASP A 214 -13.96 -32.64 0.55
C ASP A 214 -13.90 -33.89 1.46
N ASP A 215 -13.72 -33.71 2.78
CA ASP A 215 -13.68 -34.81 3.76
C ASP A 215 -14.90 -34.84 4.71
N VAL A 216 -15.95 -34.06 4.44
CA VAL A 216 -17.20 -34.23 5.17
C VAL A 216 -17.84 -35.51 4.66
N ASP A 217 -17.65 -36.59 5.40
CA ASP A 217 -18.38 -37.82 5.17
C ASP A 217 -19.88 -37.54 5.40
N GLU A 218 -20.57 -37.20 4.30
CA GLU A 218 -22.03 -36.97 4.34
C GLU A 218 -22.83 -38.18 4.83
N SER A 219 -22.17 -39.37 4.90
CA SER A 219 -22.80 -40.59 5.42
C SER A 219 -22.87 -40.62 6.95
N ASN A 220 -22.10 -39.78 7.64
CA ASN A 220 -22.11 -39.66 9.13
C ASN A 220 -22.04 -38.19 9.58
N PRO A 221 -23.06 -37.41 9.40
CA PRO A 221 -23.09 -36.01 9.79
C PRO A 221 -23.05 -35.87 11.32
N TYR A 222 -22.06 -35.09 11.85
CA TYR A 222 -21.80 -34.89 13.28
C TYR A 222 -23.04 -34.46 14.11
N TRP A 223 -24.08 -33.90 13.47
CA TRP A 223 -25.33 -33.54 14.14
C TRP A 223 -26.24 -34.73 14.41
N LEU A 224 -25.92 -35.91 13.88
CA LEU A 224 -26.65 -37.15 14.17
C LEU A 224 -26.02 -37.98 15.30
N GLU A 225 -24.77 -37.66 15.70
CA GLU A 225 -24.04 -38.38 16.78
C GLU A 225 -24.69 -38.21 18.16
N GLY A 226 -25.57 -37.24 18.35
CA GLY A 226 -26.25 -36.98 19.62
C GLY A 226 -27.51 -37.79 19.89
N THR A 227 -28.03 -38.57 18.94
CA THR A 227 -29.34 -39.23 19.09
C THR A 227 -29.29 -40.70 19.50
N GLU A 228 -28.11 -41.33 19.50
CA GLU A 228 -27.99 -42.78 19.85
C GLU A 228 -27.36 -43.07 21.22
N GLU A 229 -26.81 -42.06 21.94
CA GLU A 229 -26.12 -42.32 23.23
C GLU A 229 -27.02 -42.33 24.50
N GLU A 230 -28.33 -42.06 24.36
CA GLU A 230 -29.20 -42.04 25.56
C GLU A 230 -29.59 -43.43 26.10
N ASN A 231 -29.20 -44.55 25.48
CA ASN A 231 -29.59 -45.90 25.89
C ASN A 231 -28.44 -46.91 26.14
N LYS A 232 -27.23 -46.48 26.42
CA LYS A 232 -26.18 -47.41 26.91
C LYS A 232 -26.05 -47.34 28.43
N PRO A 233 -26.03 -48.45 29.17
CA PRO A 233 -25.75 -48.46 30.60
C PRO A 233 -24.33 -47.91 30.83
N LYS A 234 -24.21 -46.95 31.75
CA LYS A 234 -22.91 -46.42 32.17
C LYS A 234 -22.16 -47.56 32.87
N ASP A 235 -21.11 -48.05 32.19
CA ASP A 235 -20.11 -48.95 32.83
C ASP A 235 -19.09 -48.05 33.54
N ASP A 236 -19.08 -48.13 34.89
CA ASP A 236 -18.29 -47.29 35.80
C ASP A 236 -16.79 -47.63 35.84
N THR A 237 -16.23 -48.32 34.87
CA THR A 237 -14.85 -48.80 34.84
C THR A 237 -14.01 -48.32 33.66
N GLN A 238 -13.91 -47.00 33.47
CA GLN A 238 -12.79 -46.44 32.69
C GLN A 238 -12.41 -45.03 33.19
N GLN A 239 -11.90 -44.97 34.44
CA GLN A 239 -10.90 -43.98 34.82
C GLN A 239 -9.53 -44.50 34.37
N ASP A 240 -8.71 -43.58 33.86
CA ASP A 240 -7.30 -43.71 33.49
C ASP A 240 -6.98 -44.03 32.02
N ALA A 241 -6.99 -42.98 31.18
CA ALA A 241 -6.02 -42.83 30.08
C ALA A 241 -6.05 -41.42 29.44
N PHE A 242 -5.90 -40.35 30.21
CA PHE A 242 -5.42 -39.10 29.62
C PHE A 242 -3.90 -38.98 29.89
N LYS A 243 -3.11 -39.55 29.00
CA LYS A 243 -1.67 -39.31 28.98
C LYS A 243 -1.40 -37.92 28.43
N ASN A 244 -0.94 -37.02 29.32
CA ASN A 244 -0.33 -35.76 29.00
C ASN A 244 0.77 -35.93 27.96
N THR A 245 0.57 -35.42 26.75
CA THR A 245 1.65 -35.03 25.85
C THR A 245 1.82 -33.51 25.96
N SER A 246 2.67 -33.13 26.91
CA SER A 246 3.15 -31.76 27.12
C SER A 246 4.17 -31.40 26.05
N ASP A 247 3.75 -30.89 24.90
CA ASP A 247 4.66 -30.20 23.98
C ASP A 247 3.91 -29.33 22.96
N ASN A 248 2.76 -28.75 23.33
CA ASN A 248 2.12 -27.74 22.52
C ASN A 248 2.20 -26.38 23.23
N PRO A 249 2.99 -25.41 22.74
CA PRO A 249 3.17 -24.09 23.36
C PRO A 249 1.93 -23.19 23.33
N TYR A 250 0.80 -23.66 22.82
CA TYR A 250 -0.46 -22.89 22.70
C TYR A 250 -1.60 -23.56 23.46
N THR A 251 -1.40 -23.87 24.77
CA THR A 251 -2.51 -24.29 25.61
C THR A 251 -3.36 -23.08 25.99
N VAL A 252 -4.53 -22.96 25.42
CA VAL A 252 -5.51 -21.93 25.79
C VAL A 252 -6.36 -22.50 26.93
N ASN A 253 -6.12 -22.06 28.16
CA ASN A 253 -6.95 -22.42 29.31
C ASN A 253 -8.18 -21.52 29.34
N TYR A 254 -9.34 -22.09 29.14
CA TYR A 254 -10.62 -21.40 29.32
C TYR A 254 -11.07 -21.53 30.76
N THR A 255 -11.20 -20.39 31.48
CA THR A 255 -11.82 -20.36 32.79
C THR A 255 -13.24 -19.85 32.66
N PHE A 256 -14.23 -20.70 32.89
CA PHE A 256 -15.63 -20.28 32.92
C PHE A 256 -15.89 -19.50 34.22
N ILE A 257 -16.23 -18.22 34.10
CA ILE A 257 -16.67 -17.39 35.23
C ILE A 257 -18.19 -17.31 35.15
N PRO A 258 -18.95 -17.97 36.03
CA PRO A 258 -20.39 -17.89 36.05
C PRO A 258 -20.82 -16.44 36.38
N LYS A 259 -21.80 -15.95 35.63
CA LYS A 259 -22.41 -14.63 35.86
C LYS A 259 -23.10 -14.65 37.24
N LYS A 260 -22.69 -13.77 38.16
CA LYS A 260 -23.42 -13.59 39.43
C LYS A 260 -24.80 -13.02 39.09
N ASP A 261 -25.84 -13.71 39.53
CA ASP A 261 -27.17 -13.20 39.50
C ASP A 261 -27.23 -11.95 40.40
N VAL A 262 -27.65 -10.84 39.81
CA VAL A 262 -27.88 -9.58 40.55
C VAL A 262 -29.27 -9.70 41.12
N GLU A 263 -29.35 -9.82 42.43
CA GLU A 263 -30.60 -9.64 43.20
C GLU A 263 -31.04 -8.12 43.15
#